data_a020b24e48264ff899e1b75661778d5b
#
_entry.id   a020b24e48264ff899e1b75661778d5b
#
_cell.length_a   1.000
_cell.length_b   1.000
_cell.length_c   1.000
_cell.angle_alpha   90.00
_cell.angle_beta   90.00
_cell.angle_gamma   90.00
#
_symmetry.space_group_name_H-M   'P 1'
#
loop_
_entity.id
_entity.type
_entity.pdbx_description
1 polymer ?
#
loop_
_entity_poly.entity_id
_entity_poly.type
_entity_poly.pdbx_seq_one_letter_code
_entity_poly.pdbx_strand_id
1 'polypeptide(L)'
;MQKAKAFLHYLRIFEQSLCFLAFLVMAGALMGDVLRREFTGSGWFGAPQVGVVGMIVVAYMGISLASANGSHFRPKFADIVLRRWDRLANRVGEFGFAAFCYFMAYIAFSVSVESYELDDVSAVLRWPIWPVQGVIVMGFGLVAIRHTLYGIYVDLRPLPPEALEGV
;
A
#
# COMPACT_ATOMS: atom_id res chain seq x y z
N MET A 1 13.78 13.54 -15.77
CA MET A 1 14.13 12.17 -15.37
C MET A 1 14.79 12.10 -13.99
N GLN A 2 15.87 12.85 -13.69
CA GLN A 2 16.51 12.81 -12.36
C GLN A 2 15.58 13.16 -11.21
N LYS A 3 14.74 14.20 -11.33
CA LYS A 3 13.75 14.59 -10.30
C LYS A 3 12.72 13.50 -10.02
N ALA A 4 12.26 12.79 -11.07
CA ALA A 4 11.29 11.69 -10.90
C ALA A 4 11.93 10.48 -10.19
N LYS A 5 13.19 10.15 -10.51
CA LYS A 5 13.95 9.09 -9.80
C LYS A 5 14.14 9.43 -8.32
N ALA A 6 14.54 10.66 -8.00
CA ALA A 6 14.69 11.12 -6.63
C ALA A 6 13.36 11.06 -5.87
N PHE A 7 12.28 11.52 -6.47
CA PHE A 7 10.93 11.45 -5.88
C PHE A 7 10.52 10.02 -5.56
N LEU A 8 10.65 9.10 -6.52
CA LEU A 8 10.32 7.68 -6.30
C LEU A 8 11.19 7.02 -5.23
N HIS A 9 12.46 7.43 -5.12
CA HIS A 9 13.36 6.94 -4.09
C HIS A 9 12.94 7.39 -2.68
N TYR A 10 12.65 8.68 -2.50
CA TYR A 10 12.16 9.21 -1.20
C TYR A 10 10.80 8.61 -0.84
N LEU A 11 9.92 8.46 -1.82
CA LEU A 11 8.62 7.83 -1.63
C LEU A 11 8.77 6.40 -1.11
N ARG A 12 9.66 5.61 -1.71
CA ARG A 12 9.96 4.25 -1.30
C ARG A 12 10.49 4.19 0.15
N ILE A 13 11.42 5.09 0.52
CA ILE A 13 11.96 5.14 1.89
C ILE A 13 10.83 5.46 2.88
N PHE A 14 9.97 6.43 2.56
CA PHE A 14 8.81 6.78 3.39
C PHE A 14 7.88 5.59 3.60
N GLU A 15 7.49 4.91 2.52
CA GLU A 15 6.63 3.72 2.58
C GLU A 15 7.25 2.59 3.40
N GLN A 16 8.54 2.32 3.21
CA GLN A 16 9.27 1.30 3.96
C GLN A 16 9.31 1.62 5.46
N SER A 17 9.61 2.87 5.80
CA SER A 17 9.68 3.31 7.20
C SER A 17 8.31 3.22 7.88
N LEU A 18 7.25 3.66 7.18
CA LEU A 18 5.88 3.60 7.71
C LEU A 18 5.40 2.16 7.87
N CYS A 19 5.65 1.30 6.89
CA CYS A 19 5.33 -0.12 6.95
C CYS A 19 6.06 -0.82 8.10
N PHE A 20 7.35 -0.57 8.27
CA PHE A 20 8.16 -1.13 9.33
C PHE A 20 7.70 -0.67 10.72
N LEU A 21 7.43 0.63 10.89
CA LEU A 21 6.93 1.18 12.14
C LEU A 21 5.57 0.60 12.50
N ALA A 22 4.65 0.53 11.54
CA ALA A 22 3.32 -0.06 11.75
C ALA A 22 3.42 -1.54 12.16
N PHE A 23 4.33 -2.29 11.52
CA PHE A 23 4.59 -3.68 11.90
C PHE A 23 5.12 -3.80 13.32
N LEU A 24 6.08 -2.95 13.73
CA LEU A 24 6.61 -2.96 15.10
C LEU A 24 5.53 -2.63 16.14
N VAL A 25 4.68 -1.62 15.85
CA VAL A 25 3.57 -1.24 16.74
C VAL A 25 2.56 -2.37 16.86
N MET A 26 2.18 -2.98 15.74
CA MET A 26 1.28 -4.13 15.71
C MET A 26 1.84 -5.31 16.51
N ALA A 27 3.06 -5.71 16.21
CA ALA A 27 3.72 -6.85 16.88
C ALA A 27 3.92 -6.57 18.37
N GLY A 28 4.34 -5.35 18.73
CA GLY A 28 4.53 -4.94 20.12
C GLY A 28 3.23 -4.90 20.91
N ALA A 29 2.14 -4.40 20.32
CA ALA A 29 0.83 -4.38 20.98
C ALA A 29 0.30 -5.80 21.25
N LEU A 30 0.36 -6.68 20.25
CA LEU A 30 -0.14 -8.05 20.38
C LEU A 30 0.74 -8.87 21.32
N MET A 31 2.07 -8.76 21.21
CA MET A 31 3.01 -9.43 22.11
C MET A 31 2.85 -8.91 23.54
N GLY A 32 2.72 -7.59 23.71
CA GLY A 32 2.50 -6.97 25.02
C GLY A 32 1.20 -7.44 25.68
N ASP A 33 0.12 -7.62 24.90
CA ASP A 33 -1.14 -8.20 25.41
C ASP A 33 -0.93 -9.64 25.91
N VAL A 34 -0.27 -10.47 25.13
CA VAL A 34 0.02 -11.86 25.51
C VAL A 34 0.86 -11.93 26.79
N LEU A 35 1.95 -11.18 26.85
CA LEU A 35 2.81 -11.14 28.02
C LEU A 35 2.07 -10.64 29.25
N ARG A 36 1.31 -9.55 29.11
CA ARG A 36 0.49 -9.02 30.20
C ARG A 36 -0.51 -10.04 30.71
N ARG A 37 -1.17 -10.75 29.82
CA ARG A 37 -2.14 -11.81 30.18
C ARG A 37 -1.47 -12.94 30.97
N GLU A 38 -0.27 -13.32 30.59
CA GLU A 38 0.49 -14.38 31.28
C GLU A 38 0.91 -13.94 32.68
N PHE A 39 1.40 -12.72 32.87
CA PHE A 39 1.92 -12.24 34.17
C PHE A 39 0.85 -11.71 35.11
N THR A 40 -0.24 -11.10 34.60
CA THR A 40 -1.24 -10.42 35.44
C THR A 40 -2.61 -11.10 35.42
N GLY A 41 -2.80 -12.13 34.59
CA GLY A 41 -4.09 -12.80 34.39
C GLY A 41 -5.11 -11.95 33.59
N SER A 42 -4.76 -10.72 33.18
CA SER A 42 -5.66 -9.83 32.45
C SER A 42 -4.96 -9.21 31.25
N GLY A 43 -5.56 -9.35 30.06
CA GLY A 43 -5.05 -8.77 28.83
C GLY A 43 -5.31 -7.27 28.69
N TRP A 44 -4.74 -6.67 27.65
CA TRP A 44 -5.06 -5.33 27.23
C TRP A 44 -6.17 -5.35 26.17
N PHE A 45 -7.35 -4.90 26.55
CA PHE A 45 -8.55 -4.99 25.71
C PHE A 45 -8.42 -4.26 24.34
N GLY A 46 -7.57 -3.24 24.26
CA GLY A 46 -7.34 -2.48 23.02
C GLY A 46 -6.32 -3.10 22.06
N ALA A 47 -5.51 -4.08 22.49
CA ALA A 47 -4.44 -4.64 21.68
C ALA A 47 -4.89 -5.22 20.33
N PRO A 48 -5.99 -6.00 20.25
CA PRO A 48 -6.48 -6.51 18.98
C PRO A 48 -6.84 -5.39 17.99
N GLN A 49 -7.40 -4.29 18.46
CA GLN A 49 -7.77 -3.15 17.61
C GLN A 49 -6.53 -2.42 17.08
N VAL A 50 -5.51 -2.19 17.92
CA VAL A 50 -4.22 -1.66 17.47
C VAL A 50 -3.58 -2.60 16.44
N GLY A 51 -3.68 -3.91 16.66
CA GLY A 51 -3.24 -4.94 15.73
C GLY A 51 -3.91 -4.81 14.36
N VAL A 52 -5.24 -4.65 14.32
CA VAL A 52 -5.99 -4.48 13.07
C VAL A 52 -5.58 -3.19 12.35
N VAL A 53 -5.46 -2.07 13.06
CA VAL A 53 -5.01 -0.80 12.46
C VAL A 53 -3.61 -0.95 11.88
N GLY A 54 -2.67 -1.54 12.63
CA GLY A 54 -1.32 -1.80 12.14
C GLY A 54 -1.30 -2.71 10.91
N MET A 55 -2.14 -3.75 10.90
CA MET A 55 -2.29 -4.65 9.74
C MET A 55 -2.79 -3.90 8.49
N ILE A 56 -3.74 -2.99 8.63
CA ILE A 56 -4.25 -2.17 7.52
C ILE A 56 -3.12 -1.31 6.95
N VAL A 57 -2.35 -0.63 7.81
CA VAL A 57 -1.21 0.18 7.37
C VAL A 57 -0.18 -0.67 6.63
N VAL A 58 0.21 -1.81 7.20
CA VAL A 58 1.18 -2.74 6.57
C VAL A 58 0.68 -3.25 5.24
N ALA A 59 -0.60 -3.61 5.14
CA ALA A 59 -1.19 -4.14 3.90
C ALA A 59 -1.17 -3.09 2.78
N TYR A 60 -1.67 -1.89 3.02
CA TYR A 60 -1.78 -0.86 1.97
C TYR A 60 -0.43 -0.23 1.61
N MET A 61 0.47 -0.02 2.57
CA MET A 61 1.84 0.39 2.27
C MET A 61 2.63 -0.73 1.61
N GLY A 62 2.39 -1.99 1.97
CA GLY A 62 2.99 -3.16 1.34
C GLY A 62 2.60 -3.33 -0.12
N ILE A 63 1.33 -3.08 -0.50
CA ILE A 63 0.88 -3.07 -1.90
C ILE A 63 1.66 -2.01 -2.69
N SER A 64 1.77 -0.79 -2.15
CA SER A 64 2.53 0.27 -2.80
C SER A 64 4.00 -0.07 -2.94
N LEU A 65 4.60 -0.70 -1.94
CA LEU A 65 5.99 -1.14 -1.96
C LEU A 65 6.23 -2.30 -2.94
N ALA A 66 5.31 -3.26 -3.03
CA ALA A 66 5.35 -4.33 -4.04
C ALA A 66 5.34 -3.76 -5.46
N SER A 67 4.50 -2.72 -5.67
CA SER A 67 4.47 -1.95 -6.91
C SER A 67 5.84 -1.33 -7.23
N ALA A 68 6.59 -0.84 -6.23
CA ALA A 68 7.92 -0.28 -6.41
C ALA A 68 8.98 -1.30 -6.83
N ASN A 69 8.80 -2.56 -6.47
CA ASN A 69 9.76 -3.64 -6.74
C ASN A 69 9.51 -4.39 -8.05
N GLY A 70 8.57 -3.92 -8.87
CA GLY A 70 8.23 -4.58 -10.13
C GLY A 70 7.49 -5.91 -9.98
N SER A 71 7.07 -6.26 -8.76
CA SER A 71 6.29 -7.46 -8.43
C SER A 71 4.83 -7.29 -8.86
N HIS A 72 4.61 -6.81 -10.11
CA HIS A 72 3.26 -6.59 -10.58
C HIS A 72 2.65 -7.86 -11.10
N PHE A 73 1.35 -7.98 -10.83
CA PHE A 73 0.43 -8.95 -11.41
C PHE A 73 0.34 -8.78 -12.94
N ARG A 74 1.48 -8.98 -13.64
CA ARG A 74 1.44 -9.15 -15.07
C ARG A 74 1.18 -10.64 -15.34
N PRO A 75 -0.04 -11.02 -15.75
CA PRO A 75 -0.30 -12.40 -16.03
C PRO A 75 0.61 -12.81 -17.20
N LYS A 76 1.39 -13.88 -17.04
CA LYS A 76 2.35 -14.37 -18.07
C LYS A 76 1.66 -14.64 -19.43
N PHE A 77 0.36 -14.89 -19.44
CA PHE A 77 -0.41 -15.05 -20.69
C PHE A 77 -0.51 -13.75 -21.51
N ALA A 78 -0.49 -12.57 -20.86
CA ALA A 78 -0.51 -11.29 -21.57
C ALA A 78 0.78 -11.04 -22.34
N ASP A 79 1.92 -11.57 -21.89
CA ASP A 79 3.20 -11.47 -22.59
C ASP A 79 3.22 -12.23 -23.90
N ILE A 80 2.51 -13.37 -23.97
CA ILE A 80 2.42 -14.22 -25.18
C ILE A 80 1.56 -13.54 -26.25
N VAL A 81 0.45 -12.92 -25.84
CA VAL A 81 -0.53 -12.31 -26.77
C VAL A 81 -0.05 -10.95 -27.29
N LEU A 82 0.67 -10.19 -26.45
CA LEU A 82 1.03 -8.78 -26.71
C LEU A 82 2.46 -8.58 -27.22
N ARG A 83 3.23 -9.63 -27.46
CA ARG A 83 4.64 -9.58 -27.90
C ARG A 83 4.90 -8.72 -29.13
N ARG A 84 3.91 -8.49 -29.98
CA ARG A 84 4.02 -7.65 -31.19
C ARG A 84 3.77 -6.15 -30.91
N TRP A 85 3.12 -5.79 -29.78
CA TRP A 85 2.72 -4.42 -29.44
C TRP A 85 3.24 -4.02 -28.06
N ASP A 86 4.37 -4.53 -27.64
CA ASP A 86 4.88 -4.51 -26.27
C ASP A 86 4.92 -3.12 -25.62
N ARG A 87 5.38 -2.07 -26.35
CA ARG A 87 5.48 -0.72 -25.79
C ARG A 87 4.11 -0.07 -25.58
N LEU A 88 3.18 -0.25 -26.51
CA LEU A 88 1.86 0.36 -26.42
C LEU A 88 1.01 -0.36 -25.37
N ALA A 89 1.02 -1.68 -25.37
CA ALA A 89 0.32 -2.51 -24.41
C ALA A 89 0.80 -2.25 -22.97
N ASN A 90 2.10 -2.07 -22.77
CA ASN A 90 2.68 -1.70 -21.49
C ASN A 90 2.18 -0.35 -20.99
N ARG A 91 2.19 0.69 -21.84
CA ARG A 91 1.67 2.01 -21.47
C ARG A 91 0.18 1.98 -21.15
N VAL A 92 -0.61 1.32 -21.97
CA VAL A 92 -2.06 1.18 -21.74
C VAL A 92 -2.32 0.42 -20.43
N GLY A 93 -1.55 -0.62 -20.14
CA GLY A 93 -1.65 -1.36 -18.88
C GLY A 93 -1.31 -0.50 -17.66
N GLU A 94 -0.23 0.29 -17.71
CA GLU A 94 0.16 1.19 -16.62
C GLU A 94 -0.90 2.27 -16.37
N PHE A 95 -1.39 2.93 -17.43
CA PHE A 95 -2.45 3.92 -17.29
C PHE A 95 -3.79 3.33 -16.86
N GLY A 96 -4.15 2.14 -17.37
CA GLY A 96 -5.36 1.42 -16.95
C GLY A 96 -5.32 1.06 -15.47
N PHE A 97 -4.19 0.56 -15.00
CA PHE A 97 -4.01 0.25 -13.58
C PHE A 97 -3.95 1.52 -12.71
N ALA A 98 -3.31 2.58 -13.17
CA ALA A 98 -3.34 3.88 -12.49
C ALA A 98 -4.77 4.42 -12.37
N ALA A 99 -5.57 4.38 -13.44
CA ALA A 99 -6.96 4.81 -13.43
C ALA A 99 -7.81 4.00 -12.43
N PHE A 100 -7.63 2.68 -12.39
CA PHE A 100 -8.26 1.82 -11.40
C PHE A 100 -7.88 2.22 -9.97
N CYS A 101 -6.59 2.46 -9.71
CA CYS A 101 -6.13 2.87 -8.37
C CYS A 101 -6.66 4.26 -7.99
N TYR A 102 -6.74 5.22 -8.91
CA TYR A 102 -7.38 6.52 -8.66
C TYR A 102 -8.86 6.36 -8.33
N PHE A 103 -9.56 5.48 -9.04
CA PHE A 103 -10.97 5.19 -8.75
C PHE A 103 -11.15 4.59 -7.36
N MET A 104 -10.30 3.63 -6.96
CA MET A 104 -10.32 3.05 -5.62
C MET A 104 -9.96 4.09 -4.54
N ALA A 105 -8.99 4.95 -4.80
CA ALA A 105 -8.63 6.05 -3.89
C ALA A 105 -9.78 7.03 -3.71
N TYR A 106 -10.52 7.35 -4.79
CA TYR A 106 -11.70 8.21 -4.73
C TYR A 106 -12.82 7.60 -3.89
N ILE A 107 -13.13 6.32 -4.07
CA ILE A 107 -14.15 5.61 -3.25
C ILE A 107 -13.72 5.62 -1.78
N ALA A 108 -12.48 5.26 -1.49
CA ALA A 108 -11.95 5.24 -0.13
C ALA A 108 -11.97 6.64 0.52
N PHE A 109 -11.69 7.68 -0.27
CA PHE A 109 -11.78 9.07 0.17
C PHE A 109 -13.23 9.45 0.54
N SER A 110 -14.20 9.12 -0.33
CA SER A 110 -15.62 9.39 -0.06
C SER A 110 -16.10 8.72 1.22
N VAL A 111 -15.73 7.46 1.45
CA VAL A 111 -16.04 6.72 2.68
C VAL A 111 -15.35 7.34 3.90
N SER A 112 -14.10 7.81 3.76
CA SER A 112 -13.38 8.47 4.84
C SER A 112 -14.02 9.81 5.25
N VAL A 113 -14.50 10.58 4.27
CA VAL A 113 -15.24 11.84 4.50
C VAL A 113 -16.57 11.55 5.19
N GLU A 114 -17.33 10.56 4.72
CA GLU A 114 -18.59 10.16 5.35
C GLU A 114 -18.40 9.74 6.82
N SER A 115 -17.39 8.92 7.12
CA SER A 115 -17.06 8.53 8.49
C SER A 115 -16.60 9.72 9.35
N TYR A 116 -15.98 10.74 8.74
CA TYR A 116 -15.66 11.97 9.45
C TYR A 116 -16.89 12.80 9.79
N GLU A 117 -17.84 12.94 8.84
CA GLU A 117 -19.09 13.69 9.03
C GLU A 117 -20.04 13.03 10.03
N LEU A 118 -20.01 11.69 10.10
CA LEU A 118 -20.84 10.92 11.04
C LEU A 118 -20.19 10.73 12.42
N ASP A 119 -19.00 11.28 12.66
CA ASP A 119 -18.22 11.08 13.89
C ASP A 119 -18.04 9.59 14.23
N ASP A 120 -17.81 8.75 13.21
CA ASP A 120 -17.65 7.32 13.39
C ASP A 120 -16.44 6.99 14.25
N VAL A 121 -16.68 6.22 15.31
CA VAL A 121 -15.64 5.77 16.24
C VAL A 121 -15.60 4.25 16.34
N SER A 122 -14.40 3.73 16.58
CA SER A 122 -14.21 2.31 16.76
C SER A 122 -14.87 1.79 18.05
N ALA A 123 -15.33 0.55 18.02
CA ALA A 123 -16.12 -0.04 19.11
C ALA A 123 -15.33 -0.19 20.43
N VAL A 124 -14.02 -0.40 20.36
CA VAL A 124 -13.18 -0.75 21.53
C VAL A 124 -12.47 0.47 22.11
N LEU A 125 -11.65 1.15 21.30
CA LEU A 125 -10.82 2.29 21.75
C LEU A 125 -11.51 3.64 21.57
N ARG A 126 -12.68 3.69 20.96
CA ARG A 126 -13.39 4.94 20.62
C ARG A 126 -12.57 5.91 19.80
N TRP A 127 -11.59 5.40 19.05
CA TRP A 127 -10.81 6.20 18.11
C TRP A 127 -11.62 6.49 16.85
N PRO A 128 -11.46 7.68 16.26
CA PRO A 128 -12.09 7.97 14.97
C PRO A 128 -11.61 6.98 13.90
N ILE A 129 -12.52 6.54 13.03
CA ILE A 129 -12.25 5.54 12.00
C ILE A 129 -11.63 6.17 10.75
N TRP A 130 -12.00 7.42 10.43
CA TRP A 130 -11.59 8.11 9.22
C TRP A 130 -10.05 8.17 8.98
N PRO A 131 -9.15 8.28 10.00
CA PRO A 131 -7.71 8.28 9.72
C PRO A 131 -7.21 6.93 9.22
N VAL A 132 -7.80 5.83 9.70
CA VAL A 132 -7.48 4.47 9.24
C VAL A 132 -7.93 4.27 7.80
N GLN A 133 -9.11 4.76 7.45
CA GLN A 133 -9.60 4.79 6.07
C GLN A 133 -8.73 5.68 5.17
N GLY A 134 -8.21 6.79 5.70
CA GLY A 134 -7.25 7.67 5.03
C GLY A 134 -5.94 6.95 4.61
N VAL A 135 -5.51 5.93 5.35
CA VAL A 135 -4.38 5.07 4.95
C VAL A 135 -4.68 4.32 3.65
N ILE A 136 -5.92 3.88 3.46
CA ILE A 136 -6.35 3.21 2.22
C ILE A 136 -6.27 4.17 1.04
N VAL A 137 -6.76 5.40 1.23
CA VAL A 137 -6.66 6.48 0.24
C VAL A 137 -5.20 6.73 -0.13
N MET A 138 -4.34 6.85 0.87
CA MET A 138 -2.91 7.08 0.68
C MET A 138 -2.25 5.91 -0.08
N GLY A 139 -2.54 4.67 0.30
CA GLY A 139 -1.99 3.48 -0.36
C GLY A 139 -2.32 3.42 -1.84
N PHE A 140 -3.60 3.52 -2.21
CA PHE A 140 -4.02 3.53 -3.60
C PHE A 140 -3.53 4.77 -4.35
N GLY A 141 -3.51 5.95 -3.72
CA GLY A 141 -3.00 7.18 -4.31
C GLY A 141 -1.51 7.08 -4.68
N LEU A 142 -0.69 6.51 -3.79
CA LEU A 142 0.73 6.31 -4.03
C LEU A 142 0.99 5.34 -5.18
N VAL A 143 0.24 4.24 -5.24
CA VAL A 143 0.29 3.28 -6.36
C VAL A 143 -0.12 3.97 -7.66
N ALA A 144 -1.21 4.74 -7.67
CA ALA A 144 -1.71 5.44 -8.84
C ALA A 144 -0.68 6.44 -9.39
N ILE A 145 -0.07 7.25 -8.53
CA ILE A 145 0.98 8.20 -8.91
C ILE A 145 2.18 7.47 -9.51
N ARG A 146 2.61 6.37 -8.89
CA ARG A 146 3.75 5.57 -9.37
C ARG A 146 3.50 4.99 -10.75
N HIS A 147 2.34 4.36 -10.98
CA HIS A 147 1.96 3.80 -12.27
C HIS A 147 1.78 4.87 -13.36
N THR A 148 1.27 6.04 -12.99
CA THR A 148 1.24 7.20 -13.90
C THR A 148 2.66 7.60 -14.34
N LEU A 149 3.61 7.64 -13.40
CA LEU A 149 5.01 7.93 -13.73
C LEU A 149 5.65 6.85 -14.60
N TYR A 150 5.34 5.57 -14.38
CA TYR A 150 5.83 4.47 -15.21
C TYR A 150 5.22 4.48 -16.61
N GLY A 151 3.95 4.90 -16.75
CA GLY A 151 3.30 5.09 -18.05
C GLY A 151 3.91 6.24 -18.86
N ILE A 152 4.31 7.33 -18.19
CA ILE A 152 4.97 8.49 -18.84
C ILE A 152 6.43 8.17 -19.14
N TYR A 153 7.17 7.62 -18.17
CA TYR A 153 8.61 7.35 -18.23
C TYR A 153 8.88 5.85 -18.14
N VAL A 154 8.80 5.16 -19.27
CA VAL A 154 8.99 3.70 -19.35
C VAL A 154 10.33 3.24 -18.77
N ASP A 155 11.38 4.08 -18.87
CA ASP A 155 12.72 3.80 -18.35
C ASP A 155 12.82 3.81 -16.80
N LEU A 156 11.78 4.27 -16.10
CA LEU A 156 11.72 4.26 -14.63
C LEU A 156 11.13 2.97 -14.08
N ARG A 157 10.64 2.12 -14.95
CA ARG A 157 10.01 0.86 -14.56
C ARG A 157 11.06 -0.09 -13.97
N PRO A 158 10.82 -0.68 -12.78
CA PRO A 158 11.71 -1.67 -12.23
C PRO A 158 11.72 -2.93 -13.12
N LEU A 159 12.89 -3.54 -13.26
CA LEU A 159 13.03 -4.83 -13.95
C LEU A 159 12.36 -5.91 -13.11
N PRO A 160 11.65 -6.87 -13.74
CA PRO A 160 11.08 -8.00 -13.01
C PRO A 160 12.19 -8.81 -12.31
N PRO A 161 11.95 -9.36 -11.12
CA PRO A 161 12.95 -10.12 -10.36
C PRO A 161 13.57 -11.27 -11.15
N GLU A 162 12.79 -11.91 -12.01
CA GLU A 162 13.26 -13.02 -12.88
C GLU A 162 14.32 -12.58 -13.90
N ALA A 163 14.39 -11.29 -14.23
CA ALA A 163 15.43 -10.77 -15.12
C ALA A 163 16.81 -10.55 -14.42
N LEU A 164 16.81 -10.61 -13.08
CA LEU A 164 18.03 -10.45 -12.28
C LEU A 164 18.67 -11.79 -11.92
N GLU A 165 17.94 -12.90 -12.03
CA GLU A 165 18.46 -14.25 -11.74
C GLU A 165 19.19 -14.90 -12.95
N GLY A 166 19.21 -14.25 -14.08
CA GLY A 166 19.83 -14.73 -15.33
C GLY A 166 21.14 -14.03 -15.72
N VAL A 167 21.78 -13.26 -14.81
CA VAL A 167 23.06 -12.58 -15.07
C VAL A 167 24.17 -13.13 -14.21
#